data_fffb1d0afdd8d398ffb4b363241ac3cf
#
_entry.id   fffb1d0afdd8d398ffb4b363241ac3cf
#
_cell.length_a   1.000
_cell.length_b   1.000
_cell.length_c   1.000
_cell.angle_alpha   90.00
_cell.angle_beta   90.00
_cell.angle_gamma   90.00
#
_symmetry.space_group_name_H-M   'P 1'
#
loop_
_entity.id
_entity.type
_entity.pdbx_description
1 polymer ?
#
loop_
_entity_poly.entity_id
_entity_poly.type
_entity_poly.pdbx_seq_one_letter_code
_entity_poly.pdbx_strand_id
1 'polypeptide(L)'
;MSIGVMLRIVLIGLCCFFANANEVQLQVVTEEWVPYNFTNAKGEIDGRATHKIREILADANISYEIRSYPWARSMKLAKTKKNTMIYSIYRTPEREPFFLWACPLLQPVKEYLFKLKTRKDIQLNSLDDAKKYLISVVRGSVSNEFLIKNGFENGNNIDITADPSSSPRKLLAGYTDLIMTTEYTAFESMKKLGVSFDQIEIALEVTNTNNNRACLAFSPSSDMELVDQVRAALARHNLRSIGP
;
A
#
# COMPACT_ATOMS: atom_id res chain seq x y z
N MET A 1 4.56 -32.59 81.00
CA MET A 1 4.37 -33.18 79.67
C MET A 1 3.97 -32.03 78.71
N SER A 2 4.93 -31.60 77.91
CA SER A 2 4.74 -30.43 77.01
C SER A 2 4.68 -30.95 75.57
N ILE A 3 3.57 -30.71 74.89
CA ILE A 3 3.37 -31.08 73.46
C ILE A 3 3.66 -29.85 72.62
N GLY A 4 4.82 -29.87 71.97
CA GLY A 4 5.21 -28.85 71.00
C GLY A 4 4.48 -29.04 69.67
N VAL A 5 3.71 -28.05 69.30
CA VAL A 5 3.09 -27.99 67.96
C VAL A 5 4.09 -27.35 66.99
N MET A 6 4.60 -28.14 66.05
CA MET A 6 5.48 -27.70 64.98
C MET A 6 4.64 -27.11 63.81
N LEU A 7 4.60 -25.79 63.71
CA LEU A 7 3.94 -25.07 62.60
C LEU A 7 4.84 -25.09 61.34
N ARG A 8 4.49 -25.94 60.38
CA ARG A 8 5.15 -25.95 59.08
C ARG A 8 4.57 -24.81 58.20
N ILE A 9 5.34 -23.75 58.00
CA ILE A 9 5.05 -22.70 57.03
C ILE A 9 5.40 -23.24 55.65
N VAL A 10 4.38 -23.53 54.83
CA VAL A 10 4.55 -23.82 53.39
C VAL A 10 4.61 -22.49 52.66
N LEU A 11 5.82 -22.09 52.25
CA LEU A 11 6.03 -20.97 51.35
C LEU A 11 5.58 -21.40 49.93
N ILE A 12 4.38 -21.02 49.51
CA ILE A 12 3.91 -21.13 48.12
C ILE A 12 4.60 -20.01 47.36
N GLY A 13 5.68 -20.34 46.65
CA GLY A 13 6.32 -19.44 45.68
C GLY A 13 5.37 -19.16 44.54
N LEU A 14 4.75 -17.97 44.56
CA LEU A 14 3.95 -17.45 43.46
C LEU A 14 4.90 -17.08 42.30
N CYS A 15 5.17 -18.02 41.38
CA CYS A 15 5.82 -17.75 40.13
C CYS A 15 4.89 -16.86 39.30
N CYS A 16 5.08 -15.55 39.40
CA CYS A 16 4.49 -14.60 38.42
C CYS A 16 5.10 -14.88 37.07
N PHE A 17 4.42 -15.66 36.23
CA PHE A 17 4.64 -15.67 34.80
C PHE A 17 4.26 -14.27 34.30
N PHE A 18 5.25 -13.38 34.15
CA PHE A 18 5.10 -12.19 33.33
C PHE A 18 4.88 -12.71 31.91
N ALA A 19 3.63 -12.75 31.47
CA ALA A 19 3.31 -12.81 30.06
C ALA A 19 3.88 -11.52 29.46
N ASN A 20 5.08 -11.59 28.87
CA ASN A 20 5.56 -10.55 27.99
C ASN A 20 4.57 -10.48 26.82
N ALA A 21 3.55 -9.65 26.93
CA ALA A 21 2.82 -9.19 25.77
C ALA A 21 3.90 -8.57 24.87
N ASN A 22 4.21 -9.22 23.74
CA ASN A 22 5.17 -8.70 22.78
C ASN A 22 4.67 -7.31 22.36
N GLU A 23 5.32 -6.27 22.88
CA GLU A 23 4.98 -4.89 22.52
C GLU A 23 5.14 -4.74 21.02
N VAL A 24 4.13 -4.15 20.37
CA VAL A 24 4.18 -3.93 18.92
C VAL A 24 5.30 -2.94 18.61
N GLN A 25 6.37 -3.43 18.01
CA GLN A 25 7.57 -2.65 17.70
C GLN A 25 7.35 -1.75 16.46
N LEU A 26 6.53 -2.22 15.50
CA LEU A 26 6.34 -1.57 14.20
C LEU A 26 4.86 -1.46 13.85
N GLN A 27 4.39 -0.25 13.59
CA GLN A 27 3.10 0.00 12.96
C GLN A 27 3.27 -0.07 11.44
N VAL A 28 2.54 -0.97 10.78
CA VAL A 28 2.56 -1.10 9.33
C VAL A 28 1.26 -0.56 8.76
N VAL A 29 1.34 0.37 7.83
CA VAL A 29 0.17 0.96 7.20
C VAL A 29 0.18 0.74 5.70
N THR A 30 -1.01 0.64 5.11
CA THR A 30 -1.21 0.45 3.67
C THR A 30 -2.53 1.06 3.21
N GLU A 31 -2.87 0.85 1.96
CA GLU A 31 -4.12 1.22 1.33
C GLU A 31 -4.80 0.02 0.67
N GLU A 32 -5.94 0.24 0.02
CA GLU A 32 -6.61 -0.74 -0.83
C GLU A 32 -6.05 -0.67 -2.26
N TRP A 33 -5.16 -1.57 -2.60
CA TRP A 33 -4.59 -1.71 -3.94
C TRP A 33 -4.52 -3.19 -4.37
N VAL A 34 -5.62 -3.69 -4.93
CA VAL A 34 -5.75 -5.07 -5.41
C VAL A 34 -4.84 -5.29 -6.63
N PRO A 35 -4.07 -6.39 -6.71
CA PRO A 35 -4.02 -7.56 -5.80
C PRO A 35 -2.88 -7.48 -4.77
N TYR A 36 -2.26 -6.33 -4.60
CA TYR A 36 -1.02 -6.21 -3.84
C TYR A 36 -1.27 -6.11 -2.33
N ASN A 37 -2.20 -5.28 -1.93
CA ASN A 37 -2.65 -5.06 -0.56
C ASN A 37 -4.12 -4.65 -0.56
N PHE A 38 -4.94 -5.37 0.16
CA PHE A 38 -6.38 -5.13 0.23
C PHE A 38 -6.99 -5.83 1.44
N THR A 39 -8.19 -5.43 1.83
CA THR A 39 -8.99 -6.11 2.84
C THR A 39 -9.82 -7.21 2.16
N ASN A 40 -9.62 -8.47 2.57
CA ASN A 40 -10.35 -9.61 2.03
C ASN A 40 -11.78 -9.70 2.61
N ALA A 41 -12.57 -10.68 2.14
CA ALA A 41 -13.95 -10.87 2.58
C ALA A 41 -14.12 -11.22 4.07
N LYS A 42 -13.03 -11.64 4.74
CA LYS A 42 -12.99 -11.92 6.18
C LYS A 42 -12.62 -10.68 7.02
N GLY A 43 -12.33 -9.54 6.39
CA GLY A 43 -11.86 -8.32 7.04
C GLY A 43 -10.35 -8.32 7.35
N GLU A 44 -9.58 -9.27 6.82
CA GLU A 44 -8.14 -9.37 7.02
C GLU A 44 -7.39 -8.64 5.91
N ILE A 45 -6.25 -8.01 6.26
CA ILE A 45 -5.37 -7.41 5.26
C ILE A 45 -4.63 -8.53 4.52
N ASP A 46 -4.75 -8.56 3.20
CA ASP A 46 -4.28 -9.63 2.33
C ASP A 46 -3.61 -9.07 1.07
N GLY A 47 -3.10 -9.94 0.19
CA GLY A 47 -2.50 -9.60 -1.09
C GLY A 47 -1.01 -9.92 -1.19
N ARG A 48 -0.50 -9.89 -2.42
CA ARG A 48 0.87 -10.33 -2.75
C ARG A 48 1.95 -9.54 -1.99
N ALA A 49 1.79 -8.23 -1.88
CA ALA A 49 2.72 -7.40 -1.12
C ALA A 49 2.57 -7.66 0.39
N THR A 50 1.34 -7.84 0.89
CA THR A 50 1.09 -8.13 2.30
C THR A 50 1.73 -9.46 2.74
N HIS A 51 1.63 -10.51 1.90
CA HIS A 51 2.29 -11.79 2.19
C HIS A 51 3.82 -11.60 2.27
N LYS A 52 4.40 -10.92 1.28
CA LYS A 52 5.83 -10.61 1.27
C LYS A 52 6.28 -9.81 2.50
N ILE A 53 5.48 -8.83 2.94
CA ILE A 53 5.74 -8.07 4.17
C ILE A 53 5.75 -8.96 5.39
N ARG A 54 4.77 -9.86 5.53
CA ARG A 54 4.71 -10.80 6.68
C ARG A 54 5.95 -11.70 6.74
N GLU A 55 6.40 -12.21 5.59
CA GLU A 55 7.62 -13.03 5.52
C GLU A 55 8.87 -12.23 5.88
N ILE A 56 9.00 -10.99 5.38
CA ILE A 56 10.13 -10.11 5.68
C ILE A 56 10.17 -9.76 7.18
N LEU A 57 9.04 -9.42 7.79
CA LEU A 57 8.98 -9.04 9.19
C LEU A 57 9.17 -10.25 10.12
N ALA A 58 8.72 -11.44 9.73
CA ALA A 58 9.03 -12.68 10.43
C ALA A 58 10.54 -13.02 10.36
N ASP A 59 11.18 -12.88 9.19
CA ASP A 59 12.63 -13.07 9.01
C ASP A 59 13.48 -12.02 9.79
N ALA A 60 12.91 -10.82 10.01
CA ALA A 60 13.51 -9.77 10.83
C ALA A 60 13.24 -9.95 12.34
N ASN A 61 12.39 -10.90 12.75
CA ASN A 61 11.93 -11.11 14.12
C ASN A 61 11.34 -9.85 14.77
N ILE A 62 10.52 -9.10 14.01
CA ILE A 62 9.88 -7.86 14.47
C ILE A 62 8.39 -8.10 14.72
N SER A 63 7.90 -7.70 15.91
CA SER A 63 6.47 -7.68 16.20
C SER A 63 5.81 -6.46 15.56
N TYR A 64 4.67 -6.67 14.89
CA TYR A 64 4.02 -5.63 14.11
C TYR A 64 2.50 -5.73 14.11
N GLU A 65 1.86 -4.63 13.75
CA GLU A 65 0.44 -4.59 13.43
C GLU A 65 0.26 -3.97 12.05
N ILE A 66 -0.55 -4.60 11.16
CA ILE A 66 -0.87 -4.05 9.83
C ILE A 66 -2.28 -3.46 9.86
N ARG A 67 -2.42 -2.22 9.33
CA ARG A 67 -3.71 -1.54 9.16
C ARG A 67 -3.83 -0.92 7.77
N SER A 68 -5.01 -1.04 7.16
CA SER A 68 -5.35 -0.37 5.90
C SER A 68 -6.11 0.93 6.19
N TYR A 69 -5.74 2.01 5.50
CA TYR A 69 -6.39 3.32 5.57
C TYR A 69 -6.43 3.91 4.16
N PRO A 70 -7.27 4.95 3.92
CA PRO A 70 -7.14 5.77 2.72
C PRO A 70 -5.69 6.25 2.54
N TRP A 71 -5.17 6.20 1.31
CA TRP A 71 -3.76 6.48 0.98
C TRP A 71 -3.17 7.70 1.67
N ALA A 72 -3.87 8.85 1.60
CA ALA A 72 -3.41 10.10 2.20
C ALA A 72 -3.22 10.00 3.73
N ARG A 73 -4.05 9.19 4.41
CA ARG A 73 -3.92 8.92 5.86
C ARG A 73 -2.71 8.03 6.15
N SER A 74 -2.53 6.95 5.40
CA SER A 74 -1.36 6.07 5.53
C SER A 74 -0.06 6.83 5.30
N MET A 75 0.00 7.67 4.27
CA MET A 75 1.13 8.57 3.99
C MET A 75 1.40 9.53 5.15
N LYS A 76 0.36 10.14 5.71
CA LYS A 76 0.50 11.05 6.87
C LYS A 76 1.07 10.30 8.09
N LEU A 77 0.52 9.13 8.41
CA LEU A 77 0.99 8.32 9.55
C LEU A 77 2.46 7.92 9.38
N ALA A 78 2.83 7.40 8.21
CA ALA A 78 4.19 7.00 7.92
C ALA A 78 5.19 8.16 7.88
N LYS A 79 4.75 9.39 7.59
CA LYS A 79 5.60 10.59 7.67
C LYS A 79 5.83 11.08 9.11
N THR A 80 4.88 10.88 10.01
CA THR A 80 4.83 11.62 11.28
C THR A 80 4.86 10.78 12.54
N LYS A 81 4.58 9.50 12.46
CA LYS A 81 4.51 8.62 13.63
C LYS A 81 5.77 7.75 13.72
N LYS A 82 6.43 7.79 14.90
CA LYS A 82 7.60 6.97 15.17
C LYS A 82 7.30 5.49 14.90
N ASN A 83 8.27 4.74 14.40
CA ASN A 83 8.19 3.31 14.10
C ASN A 83 6.96 2.94 13.27
N THR A 84 6.65 3.77 12.26
CA THR A 84 5.58 3.51 11.32
C THR A 84 6.16 3.29 9.93
N MET A 85 5.79 2.17 9.31
CA MET A 85 6.20 1.79 7.96
C MET A 85 4.98 1.75 7.03
N ILE A 86 5.10 2.33 5.86
CA ILE A 86 4.15 2.13 4.75
C ILE A 86 4.80 1.23 3.70
N TYR A 87 4.02 0.35 3.08
CA TYR A 87 4.49 -0.50 1.99
C TYR A 87 3.68 -0.30 0.71
N SER A 88 4.18 -0.84 -0.40
CA SER A 88 3.66 -0.62 -1.74
C SER A 88 3.68 0.86 -2.17
N ILE A 89 4.63 1.63 -1.63
CA ILE A 89 4.83 3.03 -1.95
C ILE A 89 5.89 3.21 -3.04
N TYR A 90 5.58 3.97 -4.08
CA TYR A 90 6.56 4.37 -5.08
C TYR A 90 7.53 5.41 -4.51
N ARG A 91 8.84 5.14 -4.68
CA ARG A 91 9.90 6.08 -4.32
C ARG A 91 10.06 7.08 -5.46
N THR A 92 9.71 8.33 -5.22
CA THR A 92 9.83 9.43 -6.16
C THR A 92 10.73 10.53 -5.60
N PRO A 93 11.31 11.42 -6.44
CA PRO A 93 12.11 12.55 -5.95
C PRO A 93 11.36 13.43 -4.95
N GLU A 94 10.05 13.62 -5.17
CA GLU A 94 9.19 14.43 -4.31
C GLU A 94 8.95 13.78 -2.94
N ARG A 95 9.02 12.44 -2.86
CA ARG A 95 8.83 11.67 -1.61
C ARG A 95 10.14 11.37 -0.90
N GLU A 96 11.26 11.44 -1.63
CA GLU A 96 12.59 11.05 -1.13
C GLU A 96 12.93 11.61 0.25
N PRO A 97 12.77 12.92 0.54
CA PRO A 97 13.22 13.53 1.79
C PRO A 97 12.32 13.18 3.00
N PHE A 98 11.19 12.54 2.78
CA PHE A 98 10.18 12.31 3.84
C PHE A 98 10.24 10.94 4.47
N PHE A 99 11.13 10.04 4.04
CA PHE A 99 11.14 8.66 4.50
C PHE A 99 12.55 8.07 4.58
N LEU A 100 12.68 7.04 5.42
CA LEU A 100 13.79 6.09 5.36
C LEU A 100 13.35 4.91 4.48
N TRP A 101 14.03 4.70 3.37
CA TRP A 101 13.60 3.77 2.33
C TRP A 101 14.23 2.38 2.44
N ALA A 102 13.46 1.35 2.06
CA ALA A 102 13.95 0.00 1.78
C ALA A 102 13.32 -0.50 0.48
N CYS A 103 14.13 -0.76 -0.53
CA CYS A 103 13.71 -1.07 -1.91
C CYS A 103 14.53 -2.19 -2.55
N PRO A 104 13.99 -2.85 -3.58
CA PRO A 104 12.61 -2.85 -4.02
C PRO A 104 11.74 -3.84 -3.23
N LEU A 105 10.44 -3.56 -3.08
CA LEU A 105 9.45 -4.52 -2.60
C LEU A 105 8.80 -5.26 -3.77
N LEU A 106 8.32 -4.52 -4.76
CA LEU A 106 7.66 -5.04 -5.96
C LEU A 106 8.39 -4.58 -7.22
N GLN A 107 8.22 -5.36 -8.30
CA GLN A 107 8.67 -4.94 -9.63
C GLN A 107 7.82 -3.77 -10.14
N PRO A 108 8.36 -2.95 -11.06
CA PRO A 108 7.59 -1.90 -11.71
C PRO A 108 6.33 -2.46 -12.38
N VAL A 109 5.24 -1.74 -12.27
CA VAL A 109 3.98 -2.03 -12.95
C VAL A 109 3.63 -0.91 -13.90
N LYS A 110 3.05 -1.26 -15.05
CA LYS A 110 2.57 -0.29 -16.02
C LYS A 110 1.24 0.31 -15.59
N GLU A 111 1.06 1.59 -15.82
CA GLU A 111 -0.20 2.30 -15.63
C GLU A 111 -0.81 2.67 -16.98
N TYR A 112 -2.13 2.71 -17.04
CA TYR A 112 -2.90 2.99 -18.24
C TYR A 112 -4.04 3.95 -17.91
N LEU A 113 -4.42 4.74 -18.90
CA LEU A 113 -5.72 5.39 -18.93
C LEU A 113 -6.72 4.42 -19.53
N PHE A 114 -7.77 4.07 -18.78
CA PHE A 114 -8.90 3.28 -19.24
C PHE A 114 -10.10 4.16 -19.49
N LYS A 115 -10.88 3.81 -20.52
CA LYS A 115 -12.17 4.43 -20.87
C LYS A 115 -13.24 3.38 -21.03
N LEU A 116 -14.50 3.77 -21.06
CA LEU A 116 -15.58 2.88 -21.51
C LEU A 116 -15.37 2.55 -23.00
N LYS A 117 -15.56 1.29 -23.35
CA LYS A 117 -15.45 0.81 -24.74
C LYS A 117 -16.48 1.46 -25.69
N THR A 118 -17.58 1.96 -25.13
CA THR A 118 -18.62 2.69 -25.86
C THR A 118 -18.20 4.11 -26.25
N ARG A 119 -17.20 4.70 -25.56
CA ARG A 119 -16.70 6.06 -25.81
C ARG A 119 -15.72 6.07 -26.99
N LYS A 120 -16.27 5.92 -28.21
CA LYS A 120 -15.49 5.94 -29.47
C LYS A 120 -14.97 7.33 -29.82
N ASP A 121 -15.54 8.36 -29.22
CA ASP A 121 -15.13 9.77 -29.30
C ASP A 121 -13.78 10.03 -28.59
N ILE A 122 -13.40 9.21 -27.61
CA ILE A 122 -12.12 9.35 -26.89
C ILE A 122 -11.04 8.60 -27.66
N GLN A 123 -10.16 9.36 -28.30
CA GLN A 123 -8.97 8.84 -28.99
C GLN A 123 -7.75 9.62 -28.49
N LEU A 124 -6.81 8.92 -27.86
CA LEU A 124 -5.62 9.51 -27.25
C LEU A 124 -4.37 8.98 -27.97
N ASN A 125 -3.55 9.90 -28.50
CA ASN A 125 -2.24 9.61 -29.05
C ASN A 125 -1.11 10.05 -28.10
N SER A 126 -1.44 10.91 -27.14
CA SER A 126 -0.53 11.47 -26.16
C SER A 126 -1.24 11.72 -24.82
N LEU A 127 -0.45 11.95 -23.77
CA LEU A 127 -0.99 12.37 -22.48
C LEU A 127 -1.70 13.73 -22.57
N ASP A 128 -1.22 14.63 -23.43
CA ASP A 128 -1.84 15.96 -23.63
C ASP A 128 -3.26 15.88 -24.20
N ASP A 129 -3.54 14.87 -25.03
CA ASP A 129 -4.90 14.65 -25.55
C ASP A 129 -5.89 14.34 -24.42
N ALA A 130 -5.41 13.72 -23.33
CA ALA A 130 -6.23 13.37 -22.17
C ALA A 130 -6.66 14.60 -21.34
N LYS A 131 -6.03 15.78 -21.51
CA LYS A 131 -6.40 17.02 -20.82
C LYS A 131 -7.81 17.52 -21.13
N LYS A 132 -8.42 17.03 -22.21
CA LYS A 132 -9.81 17.34 -22.59
C LYS A 132 -10.85 16.54 -21.81
N TYR A 133 -10.43 15.56 -21.00
CA TYR A 133 -11.27 14.58 -20.35
C TYR A 133 -11.06 14.58 -18.84
N LEU A 134 -12.10 14.22 -18.10
CA LEU A 134 -12.04 14.12 -16.65
C LEU A 134 -11.49 12.76 -16.22
N ILE A 135 -10.35 12.74 -15.54
CA ILE A 135 -9.64 11.55 -15.10
C ILE A 135 -9.83 11.35 -13.59
N SER A 136 -10.38 10.21 -13.17
CA SER A 136 -10.46 9.90 -11.73
C SER A 136 -9.18 9.23 -11.23
N VAL A 137 -8.64 9.77 -10.12
CA VAL A 137 -7.44 9.26 -9.44
C VAL A 137 -7.57 9.35 -7.92
N VAL A 138 -6.79 8.55 -7.21
CA VAL A 138 -6.73 8.57 -5.75
C VAL A 138 -5.88 9.76 -5.27
N ARG A 139 -6.37 10.46 -4.27
CA ARG A 139 -5.71 11.64 -3.66
C ARG A 139 -4.29 11.33 -3.20
N GLY A 140 -3.31 12.08 -3.71
CA GLY A 140 -1.90 11.97 -3.36
C GLY A 140 -1.25 10.65 -3.79
N SER A 141 -1.90 9.88 -4.69
CA SER A 141 -1.25 8.73 -5.34
C SER A 141 -0.17 9.20 -6.31
N VAL A 142 0.68 8.27 -6.73
CA VAL A 142 1.70 8.58 -7.75
C VAL A 142 1.05 9.03 -9.07
N SER A 143 -0.10 8.45 -9.44
CA SER A 143 -0.87 8.84 -10.62
C SER A 143 -1.39 10.28 -10.50
N ASN A 144 -1.88 10.67 -9.31
CA ASN A 144 -2.31 12.05 -9.06
C ASN A 144 -1.13 13.03 -9.13
N GLU A 145 0.00 12.72 -8.48
CA GLU A 145 1.22 13.53 -8.53
C GLU A 145 1.75 13.66 -9.98
N PHE A 146 1.73 12.54 -10.72
CA PHE A 146 2.14 12.51 -12.13
C PHE A 146 1.26 13.41 -13.03
N LEU A 147 -0.06 13.31 -12.92
CA LEU A 147 -0.96 14.15 -13.71
C LEU A 147 -0.76 15.63 -13.41
N ILE A 148 -0.67 16.02 -12.13
CA ILE A 148 -0.42 17.42 -11.74
C ILE A 148 0.89 17.92 -12.34
N LYS A 149 1.97 17.13 -12.26
CA LYS A 149 3.28 17.49 -12.84
C LYS A 149 3.24 17.67 -14.35
N ASN A 150 2.31 17.00 -15.04
CA ASN A 150 2.08 17.12 -16.48
C ASN A 150 1.00 18.15 -16.85
N GLY A 151 0.64 19.04 -15.92
CA GLY A 151 -0.24 20.19 -16.20
C GLY A 151 -1.73 19.85 -16.19
N PHE A 152 -2.13 18.78 -15.51
CA PHE A 152 -3.54 18.52 -15.19
C PHE A 152 -3.93 19.24 -13.90
N GLU A 153 -5.19 19.59 -13.76
CA GLU A 153 -5.69 20.45 -12.68
C GLU A 153 -6.87 19.81 -11.95
N ASN A 154 -6.84 19.87 -10.63
CA ASN A 154 -7.94 19.39 -9.79
C ASN A 154 -9.21 20.21 -10.04
N GLY A 155 -10.35 19.51 -10.20
CA GLY A 155 -11.65 20.15 -10.47
C GLY A 155 -11.86 20.63 -11.90
N ASN A 156 -10.83 20.53 -12.75
CA ASN A 156 -10.93 20.79 -14.19
C ASN A 156 -10.91 19.46 -14.96
N ASN A 157 -9.76 18.79 -15.00
CA ASN A 157 -9.58 17.52 -15.68
C ASN A 157 -9.08 16.38 -14.78
N ILE A 158 -8.99 16.62 -13.46
CA ILE A 158 -8.78 15.59 -12.44
C ILE A 158 -9.96 15.58 -11.48
N ASP A 159 -10.58 14.39 -11.30
CA ASP A 159 -11.50 14.06 -10.23
C ASP A 159 -10.72 13.29 -9.14
N ILE A 160 -10.61 13.88 -7.95
CA ILE A 160 -9.88 13.29 -6.83
C ILE A 160 -10.80 12.48 -5.94
N THR A 161 -10.46 11.22 -5.71
CA THR A 161 -11.17 10.36 -4.75
C THR A 161 -10.29 9.97 -3.56
N ALA A 162 -10.90 9.74 -2.41
CA ALA A 162 -10.24 9.15 -1.24
C ALA A 162 -10.34 7.61 -1.23
N ASP A 163 -11.36 7.06 -1.89
CA ASP A 163 -11.62 5.63 -2.00
C ASP A 163 -11.31 5.15 -3.43
N PRO A 164 -10.28 4.31 -3.62
CA PRO A 164 -9.94 3.78 -4.95
C PRO A 164 -11.06 2.99 -5.60
N SER A 165 -12.00 2.41 -4.83
CA SER A 165 -13.15 1.68 -5.36
C SER A 165 -14.21 2.58 -6.02
N SER A 166 -14.15 3.89 -5.81
CA SER A 166 -15.09 4.83 -6.41
C SER A 166 -14.75 5.19 -7.86
N SER A 167 -13.47 5.21 -8.24
CA SER A 167 -13.04 5.55 -9.61
C SER A 167 -13.68 4.66 -10.69
N PRO A 168 -13.66 3.31 -10.59
CA PRO A 168 -14.30 2.46 -11.59
C PRO A 168 -15.83 2.62 -11.61
N ARG A 169 -16.49 2.90 -10.46
CA ARG A 169 -17.93 3.19 -10.42
C ARG A 169 -18.27 4.49 -11.13
N LYS A 170 -17.44 5.54 -10.95
CA LYS A 170 -17.61 6.83 -11.64
C LYS A 170 -17.44 6.69 -13.14
N LEU A 171 -16.46 5.89 -13.58
CA LEU A 171 -16.26 5.59 -14.99
C LEU A 171 -17.48 4.89 -15.60
N LEU A 172 -17.97 3.81 -14.95
CA LEU A 172 -19.12 3.05 -15.40
C LEU A 172 -20.41 3.88 -15.44
N ALA A 173 -20.55 4.82 -14.51
CA ALA A 173 -21.70 5.73 -14.45
C ALA A 173 -21.56 6.96 -15.39
N GLY A 174 -20.41 7.12 -16.08
CA GLY A 174 -20.17 8.26 -16.97
C GLY A 174 -19.90 9.59 -16.26
N TYR A 175 -19.61 9.56 -14.93
CA TYR A 175 -19.21 10.76 -14.18
C TYR A 175 -17.78 11.19 -14.47
N THR A 176 -16.92 10.26 -14.86
CA THR A 176 -15.57 10.52 -15.34
C THR A 176 -15.38 9.83 -16.69
N ASP A 177 -14.53 10.40 -17.53
CA ASP A 177 -14.24 9.88 -18.86
C ASP A 177 -13.19 8.79 -18.82
N LEU A 178 -12.23 8.93 -17.88
CA LEU A 178 -11.06 8.08 -17.78
C LEU A 178 -10.79 7.73 -16.31
N ILE A 179 -10.12 6.57 -16.09
CA ILE A 179 -9.44 6.24 -14.84
C ILE A 179 -7.98 5.92 -15.14
N MET A 180 -7.07 6.32 -14.25
CA MET A 180 -5.65 5.96 -14.35
C MET A 180 -5.32 4.87 -13.32
N THR A 181 -4.95 3.68 -13.81
CA THR A 181 -4.67 2.51 -12.96
C THR A 181 -3.88 1.44 -13.72
N THR A 182 -3.49 0.35 -13.02
CA THR A 182 -2.89 -0.82 -13.66
C THR A 182 -3.96 -1.70 -14.31
N GLU A 183 -3.59 -2.48 -15.33
CA GLU A 183 -4.52 -3.41 -16.00
C GLU A 183 -5.12 -4.42 -15.01
N TYR A 184 -4.28 -4.98 -14.14
CA TYR A 184 -4.76 -5.94 -13.15
C TYR A 184 -5.74 -5.32 -12.14
N THR A 185 -5.46 -4.11 -11.67
CA THR A 185 -6.36 -3.40 -10.76
C THR A 185 -7.70 -3.07 -11.44
N ALA A 186 -7.66 -2.67 -12.71
CA ALA A 186 -8.87 -2.44 -13.51
C ALA A 186 -9.70 -3.73 -13.62
N PHE A 187 -9.05 -4.85 -13.98
CA PHE A 187 -9.71 -6.16 -14.10
C PHE A 187 -10.39 -6.58 -12.79
N GLU A 188 -9.68 -6.60 -11.67
CA GLU A 188 -10.25 -6.98 -10.37
C GLU A 188 -11.34 -6.02 -9.90
N SER A 189 -11.22 -4.73 -10.22
CA SER A 189 -12.26 -3.75 -9.91
C SER A 189 -13.56 -4.03 -10.67
N MET A 190 -13.48 -4.32 -11.98
CA MET A 190 -14.64 -4.70 -12.77
C MET A 190 -15.28 -5.99 -12.25
N LYS A 191 -14.49 -7.01 -11.98
CA LYS A 191 -14.93 -8.28 -11.39
C LYS A 191 -15.65 -8.08 -10.06
N LYS A 192 -15.10 -7.25 -9.16
CA LYS A 192 -15.73 -6.92 -7.87
C LYS A 192 -17.07 -6.21 -8.02
N LEU A 193 -17.25 -5.45 -9.11
CA LEU A 193 -18.50 -4.77 -9.43
C LEU A 193 -19.50 -5.67 -10.19
N GLY A 194 -19.14 -6.93 -10.50
CA GLY A 194 -19.97 -7.83 -11.28
C GLY A 194 -20.09 -7.43 -12.76
N VAL A 195 -19.11 -6.65 -13.25
CA VAL A 195 -19.09 -6.11 -14.63
C VAL A 195 -17.98 -6.79 -15.42
N SER A 196 -18.25 -7.12 -16.69
CA SER A 196 -17.24 -7.69 -17.56
C SER A 196 -16.14 -6.69 -17.87
N PHE A 197 -14.88 -7.15 -17.86
CA PHE A 197 -13.70 -6.31 -18.13
C PHE A 197 -13.72 -5.75 -19.58
N ASP A 198 -14.40 -6.41 -20.51
CA ASP A 198 -14.52 -5.95 -21.90
C ASP A 198 -15.41 -4.71 -22.09
N GLN A 199 -16.07 -4.22 -21.01
CA GLN A 199 -16.77 -2.93 -21.06
C GLN A 199 -15.82 -1.73 -21.02
N ILE A 200 -14.57 -1.93 -20.61
CA ILE A 200 -13.54 -0.91 -20.67
C ILE A 200 -12.42 -1.32 -21.61
N GLU A 201 -11.68 -0.34 -22.09
CA GLU A 201 -10.51 -0.56 -22.94
C GLU A 201 -9.41 0.44 -22.59
N ILE A 202 -8.15 0.05 -22.88
CA ILE A 202 -7.00 0.94 -22.74
C ILE A 202 -7.13 2.05 -23.79
N ALA A 203 -7.15 3.29 -23.30
CA ALA A 203 -7.11 4.48 -24.14
C ALA A 203 -5.66 4.94 -24.39
N LEU A 204 -4.78 4.78 -23.38
CA LEU A 204 -3.37 5.17 -23.48
C LEU A 204 -2.54 4.37 -22.45
N GLU A 205 -1.38 3.86 -22.86
CA GLU A 205 -0.33 3.41 -21.94
C GLU A 205 0.40 4.65 -21.38
N VAL A 206 0.44 4.79 -20.06
CA VAL A 206 1.12 5.91 -19.40
C VAL A 206 2.55 5.50 -19.09
N THR A 207 3.48 5.99 -19.90
CA THR A 207 4.90 5.78 -19.65
C THR A 207 5.36 6.71 -18.52
N ASN A 208 5.36 6.20 -17.30
CA ASN A 208 5.98 6.88 -16.19
C ASN A 208 7.48 6.62 -16.26
N THR A 209 8.26 7.60 -16.70
CA THR A 209 9.73 7.51 -16.87
C THR A 209 10.50 7.34 -15.56
N ASN A 210 9.85 7.55 -14.43
CA ASN A 210 10.42 7.24 -13.13
C ASN A 210 10.40 5.73 -12.96
N ASN A 211 11.56 5.12 -12.80
CA ASN A 211 11.79 3.70 -12.52
C ASN A 211 11.07 3.27 -11.22
N ASN A 212 9.76 3.39 -11.23
CA ASN A 212 8.86 3.37 -10.08
C ASN A 212 8.76 1.96 -9.50
N ARG A 213 9.77 1.63 -8.70
CA ARG A 213 9.72 0.43 -7.88
C ARG A 213 8.91 0.74 -6.62
N ALA A 214 7.92 -0.09 -6.33
CA ALA A 214 7.25 -0.02 -5.03
C ALA A 214 8.20 -0.52 -3.94
N CYS A 215 8.25 0.21 -2.85
CA CYS A 215 9.19 0.05 -1.75
C CYS A 215 8.47 -0.05 -0.40
N LEU A 216 9.26 -0.23 0.65
CA LEU A 216 8.93 0.09 2.03
C LEU A 216 9.45 1.48 2.34
N ALA A 217 8.71 2.24 3.13
CA ALA A 217 9.14 3.54 3.60
C ALA A 217 8.78 3.72 5.07
N PHE A 218 9.77 4.10 5.88
CA PHE A 218 9.62 4.30 7.31
C PHE A 218 9.58 5.79 7.65
N SER A 219 8.90 6.12 8.73
CA SER A 219 8.97 7.45 9.32
C SER A 219 10.44 7.85 9.55
N PRO A 220 10.81 9.13 9.30
CA PRO A 220 12.15 9.63 9.61
C PRO A 220 12.54 9.51 11.10
N SER A 221 11.52 9.42 11.97
CA SER A 221 11.71 9.25 13.43
C SER A 221 11.76 7.79 13.89
N SER A 222 11.80 6.83 12.95
CA SER A 222 11.91 5.40 13.30
C SER A 222 13.29 5.06 13.85
N ASP A 223 13.33 4.07 14.73
CA ASP A 223 14.59 3.56 15.29
C ASP A 223 15.41 2.90 14.16
N MET A 224 16.65 3.35 13.98
CA MET A 224 17.50 2.90 12.87
C MET A 224 17.81 1.41 12.93
N GLU A 225 17.97 0.85 14.13
CA GLU A 225 18.17 -0.59 14.29
C GLU A 225 17.03 -1.40 13.70
N LEU A 226 15.77 -1.01 14.00
CA LEU A 226 14.57 -1.62 13.44
C LEU A 226 14.52 -1.48 11.90
N VAL A 227 14.83 -0.30 11.37
CA VAL A 227 14.88 -0.04 9.93
C VAL A 227 15.91 -0.93 9.25
N ASP A 228 17.11 -1.05 9.82
CA ASP A 228 18.20 -1.82 9.25
C ASP A 228 17.96 -3.34 9.34
N GLN A 229 17.30 -3.83 10.39
CA GLN A 229 16.83 -5.22 10.47
C GLN A 229 15.85 -5.55 9.33
N VAL A 230 14.87 -4.68 9.05
CA VAL A 230 13.93 -4.88 7.94
C VAL A 230 14.63 -4.78 6.58
N ARG A 231 15.56 -3.83 6.40
CA ARG A 231 16.37 -3.71 5.17
C ARG A 231 17.16 -4.98 4.88
N ALA A 232 17.81 -5.53 5.91
CA ALA A 232 18.57 -6.77 5.78
C ALA A 232 17.67 -7.97 5.42
N ALA A 233 16.50 -8.09 6.07
CA ALA A 233 15.53 -9.13 5.75
C ALA A 233 14.97 -9.00 4.33
N LEU A 234 14.62 -7.79 3.88
CA LEU A 234 14.19 -7.51 2.51
C LEU A 234 15.26 -7.90 1.49
N ALA A 235 16.52 -7.57 1.76
CA ALA A 235 17.65 -7.94 0.89
C ALA A 235 17.78 -9.46 0.76
N ARG A 236 17.73 -10.21 1.88
CA ARG A 236 17.75 -11.67 1.87
C ARG A 236 16.57 -12.26 1.08
N HIS A 237 15.37 -11.71 1.28
CA HIS A 237 14.18 -12.16 0.56
C HIS A 237 14.29 -11.94 -0.96
N ASN A 238 14.81 -10.78 -1.38
CA ASN A 238 15.00 -10.48 -2.80
C ASN A 238 16.07 -11.38 -3.45
N LEU A 239 17.13 -11.75 -2.75
CA LEU A 239 18.13 -12.71 -3.24
C LEU A 239 17.54 -14.10 -3.45
N ARG A 240 16.69 -14.58 -2.54
CA ARG A 240 16.00 -15.88 -2.68
C ARG A 240 15.06 -15.93 -3.88
N SER A 241 14.45 -14.80 -4.25
CA SER A 241 13.52 -14.69 -5.39
C SER A 241 14.21 -14.62 -6.76
N ILE A 242 15.55 -14.47 -6.79
CA ILE A 242 16.38 -14.43 -8.03
C ILE A 242 17.11 -15.76 -8.23
N GLY A 243 17.06 -16.68 -7.27
CA GLY A 243 17.69 -18.00 -7.35
C GLY A 243 17.15 -18.86 -8.50
N PRO A 244 17.93 -19.85 -8.98
CA PRO A 244 17.77 -20.54 -10.26
C PRO A 244 16.42 -21.15 -10.47
#